data_364755110f3142dc999f2df3be08255a
#
_entry.id   364755110f3142dc999f2df3be08255a
#
_cell.length_a   1.000
_cell.length_b   1.000
_cell.length_c   1.000
_cell.angle_alpha   90.00
_cell.angle_beta   90.00
_cell.angle_gamma   90.00
#
_symmetry.space_group_name_H-M   'P 1'
#
loop_
_entity.id
_entity.type
_entity.pdbx_description
1 polymer ?
#
loop_
_entity_poly.entity_id
_entity_poly.type
_entity_poly.pdbx_seq_one_letter_code
_entity_poly.pdbx_strand_id
1 'polypeptide(L)'
;MSRLLLSLVLAIFLSACASPQQRAEIEDFQRWRTSRQSQAQVGQIPWSTYYSELWARLSSLPSDPQKPLMMETTARLIPLARQYEAGQISRDQFEDARRLVISGHQQSQQLIQQRQQAINDAQAEQLYRLGNQVMQPRNPAVTCINNRIGPGTSMINCN
;
A
#
# COMPACT_ATOMS: atom_id res chain seq x y z
N MET A 1 35.22 -2.65 -14.98
CA MET A 1 34.71 -3.51 -13.87
C MET A 1 34.18 -2.74 -12.65
N SER A 2 34.64 -1.53 -12.36
CA SER A 2 34.24 -0.75 -11.15
C SER A 2 32.78 -0.23 -11.18
N ARG A 3 32.20 0.06 -12.35
CA ARG A 3 30.84 0.64 -12.45
C ARG A 3 29.71 -0.39 -12.22
N LEU A 4 29.96 -1.67 -12.50
CA LEU A 4 28.97 -2.76 -12.25
C LEU A 4 28.85 -3.10 -10.77
N LEU A 5 29.92 -2.99 -9.99
CA LEU A 5 29.89 -3.23 -8.54
C LEU A 5 29.13 -2.12 -7.78
N LEU A 6 29.21 -0.87 -8.24
CA LEU A 6 28.51 0.26 -7.61
C LEU A 6 26.98 0.14 -7.81
N SER A 7 26.53 -0.34 -8.98
CA SER A 7 25.09 -0.55 -9.25
C SER A 7 24.51 -1.70 -8.43
N LEU A 8 25.30 -2.74 -8.16
CA LEU A 8 24.84 -3.88 -7.35
C LEU A 8 24.66 -3.50 -5.88
N VAL A 9 25.55 -2.66 -5.34
CA VAL A 9 25.49 -2.19 -3.94
C VAL A 9 24.28 -1.28 -3.72
N LEU A 10 23.93 -0.43 -4.69
CA LEU A 10 22.78 0.48 -4.58
C LEU A 10 21.43 -0.28 -4.59
N ALA A 11 21.34 -1.41 -5.31
CA ALA A 11 20.13 -2.24 -5.37
C ALA A 11 19.81 -2.95 -4.03
N ILE A 12 20.82 -3.22 -3.21
CA ILE A 12 20.66 -3.90 -1.91
C ILE A 12 20.06 -2.98 -0.84
N PHE A 13 20.27 -1.65 -0.95
CA PHE A 13 19.76 -0.69 0.03
C PHE A 13 18.28 -0.34 -0.11
N LEU A 14 17.62 -0.67 -1.23
CA LEU A 14 16.21 -0.36 -1.48
C LEU A 14 15.21 -1.42 -0.95
N SER A 15 15.71 -2.56 -0.46
CA SER A 15 14.86 -3.68 0.01
C SER A 15 14.56 -3.67 1.51
N ALA A 16 14.94 -2.65 2.26
CA ALA A 16 14.92 -2.64 3.73
C ALA A 16 13.83 -1.76 4.34
N CYS A 17 12.55 -1.95 3.94
CA CYS A 17 11.47 -1.11 4.49
C CYS A 17 10.83 -1.60 5.79
N ALA A 18 11.20 -2.76 6.34
CA ALA A 18 10.74 -3.16 7.67
C ALA A 18 11.94 -3.57 8.51
N SER A 19 12.10 -2.96 9.70
CA SER A 19 13.16 -3.34 10.63
C SER A 19 12.97 -4.79 11.08
N PRO A 20 14.04 -5.54 11.41
CA PRO A 20 13.92 -6.90 11.95
C PRO A 20 12.97 -6.98 13.15
N GLN A 21 12.95 -5.94 13.97
CA GLN A 21 12.07 -5.83 15.12
C GLN A 21 10.60 -5.75 14.70
N GLN A 22 10.25 -4.93 13.71
CA GLN A 22 8.88 -4.85 13.19
C GLN A 22 8.40 -6.18 12.61
N ARG A 23 9.27 -6.92 11.93
CA ARG A 23 8.94 -8.26 11.42
C ARG A 23 8.64 -9.23 12.56
N ALA A 24 9.46 -9.25 13.60
CA ALA A 24 9.26 -10.09 14.77
C ALA A 24 7.94 -9.77 15.49
N GLU A 25 7.58 -8.49 15.62
CA GLU A 25 6.30 -8.04 16.20
C GLU A 25 5.10 -8.51 15.36
N ILE A 26 5.19 -8.42 14.03
CA ILE A 26 4.14 -8.89 13.12
C ILE A 26 3.98 -10.41 13.22
N GLU A 27 5.07 -11.17 13.23
CA GLU A 27 5.04 -12.63 13.35
C GLU A 27 4.47 -13.07 14.71
N ASP A 28 4.85 -12.39 15.79
CA ASP A 28 4.31 -12.65 17.13
C ASP A 28 2.80 -12.34 17.18
N PHE A 29 2.36 -11.25 16.59
CA PHE A 29 0.95 -10.89 16.46
C PHE A 29 0.17 -11.97 15.69
N GLN A 30 0.71 -12.47 14.57
CA GLN A 30 0.05 -13.49 13.75
C GLN A 30 -0.06 -14.82 14.52
N ARG A 31 1.00 -15.27 15.21
CA ARG A 31 0.97 -16.48 16.03
C ARG A 31 -0.06 -16.36 17.15
N TRP A 32 -0.05 -15.24 17.87
CA TRP A 32 -1.01 -14.96 18.93
C TRP A 32 -2.46 -15.00 18.40
N ARG A 33 -2.72 -14.28 17.31
CA ARG A 33 -4.05 -14.20 16.68
C ARG A 33 -4.57 -15.58 16.29
N THR A 34 -3.76 -16.40 15.64
CA THR A 34 -4.13 -17.76 15.22
C THR A 34 -4.44 -18.64 16.42
N SER A 35 -3.61 -18.60 17.45
CA SER A 35 -3.82 -19.36 18.69
C SER A 35 -5.11 -18.96 19.39
N ARG A 36 -5.35 -17.67 19.58
CA ARG A 36 -6.56 -17.16 20.26
C ARG A 36 -7.84 -17.42 19.47
N GLN A 37 -7.77 -17.28 18.15
CA GLN A 37 -8.89 -17.62 17.27
C GLN A 37 -9.26 -19.10 17.38
N SER A 38 -8.28 -19.99 17.39
CA SER A 38 -8.50 -21.43 17.58
C SER A 38 -9.17 -21.71 18.93
N GLN A 39 -8.72 -21.07 20.02
CA GLN A 39 -9.33 -21.22 21.34
C GLN A 39 -10.81 -20.78 21.34
N ALA A 40 -11.13 -19.67 20.66
CA ALA A 40 -12.52 -19.21 20.52
C ALA A 40 -13.37 -20.18 19.68
N GLN A 41 -12.80 -20.75 18.62
CA GLN A 41 -13.49 -21.73 17.76
C GLN A 41 -13.89 -23.00 18.50
N VAL A 42 -13.05 -23.49 19.42
CA VAL A 42 -13.32 -24.67 20.22
C VAL A 42 -14.04 -24.35 21.54
N GLY A 43 -14.42 -23.09 21.77
CA GLY A 43 -15.17 -22.67 22.96
C GLY A 43 -14.34 -22.55 24.24
N GLN A 44 -13.01 -22.54 24.16
CA GLN A 44 -12.14 -22.35 25.33
C GLN A 44 -12.17 -20.91 25.84
N ILE A 45 -12.42 -19.96 24.97
CA ILE A 45 -12.65 -18.55 25.31
C ILE A 45 -13.89 -18.03 24.57
N PRO A 46 -14.61 -17.05 25.14
CA PRO A 46 -15.68 -16.36 24.44
C PRO A 46 -15.17 -15.62 23.19
N TRP A 47 -15.97 -15.56 22.14
CA TRP A 47 -15.66 -14.77 20.94
C TRP A 47 -15.53 -13.28 21.25
N SER A 48 -16.35 -12.75 22.16
CA SER A 48 -16.27 -11.34 22.60
C SER A 48 -14.95 -11.03 23.29
N THR A 49 -14.41 -11.97 24.05
CA THR A 49 -13.08 -11.88 24.66
C THR A 49 -12.00 -11.83 23.58
N TYR A 50 -12.04 -12.78 22.63
CA TYR A 50 -11.09 -12.80 21.51
C TYR A 50 -11.07 -11.48 20.74
N TYR A 51 -12.24 -10.96 20.33
CA TYR A 51 -12.29 -9.71 19.57
C TYR A 51 -11.91 -8.48 20.39
N SER A 52 -12.20 -8.45 21.68
CA SER A 52 -11.78 -7.35 22.55
C SER A 52 -10.25 -7.33 22.74
N GLU A 53 -9.63 -8.48 22.94
CA GLU A 53 -8.18 -8.62 23.00
C GLU A 53 -7.52 -8.29 21.65
N LEU A 54 -8.13 -8.73 20.53
CA LEU A 54 -7.65 -8.42 19.19
C LEU A 54 -7.66 -6.91 18.95
N TRP A 55 -8.75 -6.24 19.32
CA TRP A 55 -8.86 -4.77 19.19
C TRP A 55 -7.81 -4.04 20.02
N ALA A 56 -7.63 -4.44 21.27
CA ALA A 56 -6.61 -3.86 22.16
C ALA A 56 -5.19 -4.05 21.59
N ARG A 57 -4.89 -5.24 21.09
CA ARG A 57 -3.57 -5.53 20.52
C ARG A 57 -3.34 -4.82 19.19
N LEU A 58 -4.34 -4.69 18.33
CA LEU A 58 -4.27 -3.86 17.13
C LEU A 58 -3.99 -2.40 17.47
N SER A 59 -4.60 -1.88 18.55
CA SER A 59 -4.39 -0.49 18.98
C SER A 59 -2.94 -0.21 19.34
N SER A 60 -2.22 -1.17 19.93
CA SER A 60 -0.82 -1.04 20.34
C SER A 60 0.19 -1.23 19.20
N LEU A 61 -0.22 -1.84 18.06
CA LEU A 61 0.69 -2.01 16.93
C LEU A 61 1.06 -0.66 16.28
N PRO A 62 2.24 -0.58 15.64
CA PRO A 62 2.61 0.58 14.83
C PRO A 62 1.55 0.94 13.78
N SER A 63 1.60 2.17 13.30
CA SER A 63 0.68 2.64 12.27
C SER A 63 0.92 1.86 10.96
N ASP A 64 -0.14 1.24 10.45
CA ASP A 64 -0.18 0.49 9.20
C ASP A 64 -1.42 0.94 8.41
N PRO A 65 -1.34 1.08 7.07
CA PRO A 65 -2.49 1.50 6.25
C PRO A 65 -3.73 0.59 6.39
N GLN A 66 -3.55 -0.67 6.73
CA GLN A 66 -4.65 -1.64 6.91
C GLN A 66 -5.21 -1.64 8.34
N LYS A 67 -4.47 -1.09 9.32
CA LYS A 67 -4.86 -1.07 10.74
C LYS A 67 -6.25 -0.46 10.98
N PRO A 68 -6.61 0.71 10.42
CA PRO A 68 -7.95 1.29 10.63
C PRO A 68 -9.07 0.35 10.19
N LEU A 69 -8.92 -0.29 9.03
CA LEU A 69 -9.90 -1.25 8.50
C LEU A 69 -10.01 -2.50 9.37
N MET A 70 -8.89 -3.02 9.88
CA MET A 70 -8.87 -4.16 10.80
C MET A 70 -9.55 -3.81 12.13
N MET A 71 -9.30 -2.63 12.67
CA MET A 71 -9.93 -2.13 13.89
C MET A 71 -11.44 -1.95 13.71
N GLU A 72 -11.88 -1.35 12.60
CA GLU A 72 -13.31 -1.19 12.29
C GLU A 72 -14.01 -2.56 12.20
N THR A 73 -13.42 -3.50 11.45
CA THR A 73 -13.94 -4.87 11.32
C THR A 73 -14.07 -5.53 12.69
N THR A 74 -13.03 -5.44 13.53
CA THR A 74 -13.03 -6.02 14.88
C THR A 74 -14.08 -5.37 15.77
N ALA A 75 -14.24 -4.03 15.71
CA ALA A 75 -15.24 -3.31 16.48
C ALA A 75 -16.67 -3.74 16.13
N ARG A 76 -16.95 -4.08 14.85
CA ARG A 76 -18.25 -4.62 14.41
C ARG A 76 -18.50 -6.06 14.91
N LEU A 77 -17.45 -6.85 15.10
CA LEU A 77 -17.57 -8.25 15.54
C LEU A 77 -17.80 -8.38 17.06
N ILE A 78 -17.34 -7.43 17.88
CA ILE A 78 -17.54 -7.47 19.33
C ILE A 78 -19.03 -7.53 19.74
N PRO A 79 -19.91 -6.63 19.27
CA PRO A 79 -21.32 -6.69 19.64
C PRO A 79 -22.03 -7.93 19.13
N LEU A 80 -21.68 -8.43 17.95
CA LEU A 80 -22.23 -9.69 17.41
C LEU A 80 -21.85 -10.89 18.27
N ALA A 81 -20.60 -10.94 18.74
CA ALA A 81 -20.16 -12.01 19.63
C ALA A 81 -20.91 -11.96 20.99
N ARG A 82 -21.10 -10.78 21.54
CA ARG A 82 -21.88 -10.61 22.78
C ARG A 82 -23.35 -11.03 22.63
N GLN A 83 -23.98 -10.71 21.50
CA GLN A 83 -25.35 -11.16 21.23
C GLN A 83 -25.46 -12.68 21.14
N TYR A 84 -24.48 -13.32 20.50
CA TYR A 84 -24.39 -14.78 20.44
C TYR A 84 -24.21 -15.40 21.84
N GLU A 85 -23.28 -14.89 22.63
CA GLU A 85 -23.00 -15.37 23.98
C GLU A 85 -24.18 -15.15 24.96
N ALA A 86 -24.95 -14.09 24.74
CA ALA A 86 -26.19 -13.83 25.47
C ALA A 86 -27.40 -14.67 24.97
N GLY A 87 -27.20 -15.53 23.94
CA GLY A 87 -28.28 -16.35 23.37
C GLY A 87 -29.32 -15.54 22.56
N GLN A 88 -29.03 -14.26 22.22
CA GLN A 88 -29.93 -13.39 21.43
C GLN A 88 -29.96 -13.78 19.96
N ILE A 89 -28.86 -14.33 19.45
CA ILE A 89 -28.74 -14.90 18.09
C ILE A 89 -28.21 -16.33 18.18
N SER A 90 -28.61 -17.17 17.23
CA SER A 90 -28.13 -18.53 17.12
C SER A 90 -26.68 -18.58 16.63
N ARG A 91 -26.04 -19.73 16.79
CA ARG A 91 -24.69 -19.98 16.26
C ARG A 91 -24.62 -19.73 14.75
N ASP A 92 -25.60 -20.20 14.00
CA ASP A 92 -25.63 -20.05 12.54
C ASP A 92 -25.78 -18.59 12.14
N GLN A 93 -26.66 -17.85 12.83
CA GLN A 93 -26.81 -16.40 12.62
C GLN A 93 -25.51 -15.64 12.94
N PHE A 94 -24.82 -16.01 14.00
CA PHE A 94 -23.54 -15.43 14.33
C PHE A 94 -22.46 -15.71 13.27
N GLU A 95 -22.36 -16.97 12.81
CA GLU A 95 -21.36 -17.34 11.79
C GLU A 95 -21.68 -16.69 10.43
N ASP A 96 -22.94 -16.53 10.07
CA ASP A 96 -23.34 -15.83 8.86
C ASP A 96 -23.01 -14.33 8.94
N ALA A 97 -23.37 -13.66 10.02
CA ALA A 97 -23.05 -12.25 10.25
C ALA A 97 -21.53 -12.02 10.27
N ARG A 98 -20.79 -12.91 10.93
CA ARG A 98 -19.34 -12.88 10.97
C ARG A 98 -18.72 -13.03 9.59
N ARG A 99 -19.20 -13.97 8.76
CA ARG A 99 -18.75 -14.13 7.36
C ARG A 99 -19.02 -12.86 6.54
N LEU A 100 -20.18 -12.25 6.71
CA LEU A 100 -20.54 -11.02 6.01
C LEU A 100 -19.59 -9.85 6.38
N VAL A 101 -19.28 -9.67 7.66
CA VAL A 101 -18.35 -8.64 8.11
C VAL A 101 -16.94 -8.88 7.56
N ILE A 102 -16.47 -10.13 7.56
CA ILE A 102 -15.15 -10.50 7.04
C ILE A 102 -15.08 -10.34 5.53
N SER A 103 -16.11 -10.74 4.78
CA SER A 103 -16.14 -10.54 3.32
C SER A 103 -16.17 -9.06 2.93
N GLY A 104 -16.90 -8.23 3.66
CA GLY A 104 -16.87 -6.78 3.49
C GLY A 104 -15.48 -6.18 3.73
N HIS A 105 -14.75 -6.69 4.72
CA HIS A 105 -13.35 -6.33 4.95
C HIS A 105 -12.45 -6.68 3.75
N GLN A 106 -12.56 -7.89 3.22
CA GLN A 106 -11.80 -8.33 2.05
C GLN A 106 -12.08 -7.48 0.81
N GLN A 107 -13.36 -7.16 0.57
CA GLN A 107 -13.75 -6.29 -0.52
C GLN A 107 -13.17 -4.88 -0.37
N SER A 108 -13.21 -4.32 0.84
CA SER A 108 -12.60 -3.01 1.14
C SER A 108 -11.08 -3.02 0.92
N GLN A 109 -10.38 -4.09 1.30
CA GLN A 109 -8.96 -4.25 1.02
C GLN A 109 -8.67 -4.25 -0.49
N GLN A 110 -9.45 -4.97 -1.29
CA GLN A 110 -9.29 -4.99 -2.74
C GLN A 110 -9.47 -3.60 -3.35
N LEU A 111 -10.48 -2.85 -2.91
CA LEU A 111 -10.71 -1.48 -3.37
C LEU A 111 -9.54 -0.54 -3.01
N ILE A 112 -8.98 -0.66 -1.81
CA ILE A 112 -7.80 0.12 -1.39
C ILE A 112 -6.61 -0.21 -2.30
N GLN A 113 -6.35 -1.50 -2.57
CA GLN A 113 -5.26 -1.93 -3.44
C GLN A 113 -5.44 -1.42 -4.88
N GLN A 114 -6.65 -1.51 -5.44
CA GLN A 114 -6.95 -0.98 -6.77
C GLN A 114 -6.72 0.53 -6.87
N ARG A 115 -7.17 1.28 -5.85
CA ARG A 115 -6.91 2.73 -5.80
C ARG A 115 -5.42 3.05 -5.73
N GLN A 116 -4.68 2.30 -4.92
CA GLN A 116 -3.23 2.50 -4.81
C GLN A 116 -2.50 2.21 -6.13
N GLN A 117 -2.90 1.16 -6.83
CA GLN A 117 -2.37 0.85 -8.16
C GLN A 117 -2.69 1.99 -9.15
N ALA A 118 -3.92 2.47 -9.20
CA ALA A 118 -4.31 3.57 -10.08
C ALA A 118 -3.52 4.87 -9.80
N ILE A 119 -3.23 5.16 -8.52
CA ILE A 119 -2.39 6.31 -8.14
C ILE A 119 -0.95 6.10 -8.63
N ASN A 120 -0.38 4.92 -8.42
CA ASN A 120 0.98 4.60 -8.85
C ASN A 120 1.12 4.68 -10.39
N ASP A 121 0.13 4.17 -11.13
CA ASP A 121 0.10 4.23 -12.60
C ASP A 121 0.01 5.67 -13.11
N ALA A 122 -0.83 6.50 -12.48
CA ALA A 122 -0.95 7.91 -12.81
C ALA A 122 0.36 8.67 -12.54
N GLN A 123 1.04 8.38 -11.44
CA GLN A 123 2.34 8.97 -11.11
C GLN A 123 3.42 8.52 -12.11
N ALA A 124 3.45 7.24 -12.47
CA ALA A 124 4.38 6.70 -13.46
C ALA A 124 4.19 7.37 -14.84
N GLU A 125 2.94 7.57 -15.26
CA GLU A 125 2.64 8.28 -16.51
C GLU A 125 3.09 9.74 -16.48
N GLN A 126 2.89 10.44 -15.37
CA GLN A 126 3.38 11.82 -15.20
C GLN A 126 4.90 11.90 -15.30
N LEU A 127 5.62 10.99 -14.62
CA LEU A 127 7.08 10.92 -14.68
C LEU A 127 7.58 10.63 -16.10
N TYR A 128 6.90 9.73 -16.82
CA TYR A 128 7.22 9.42 -18.21
C TYR A 128 7.03 10.63 -19.12
N ARG A 129 5.92 11.38 -18.97
CA ARG A 129 5.67 12.62 -19.73
C ARG A 129 6.71 13.68 -19.45
N LEU A 130 7.07 13.89 -18.16
CA LEU A 130 8.12 14.85 -17.78
C LEU A 130 9.49 14.42 -18.33
N GLY A 131 9.84 13.14 -18.27
CA GLY A 131 11.06 12.61 -18.85
C GLY A 131 11.16 12.88 -20.35
N ASN A 132 10.08 12.66 -21.08
CA ASN A 132 10.03 12.93 -22.52
C ASN A 132 10.13 14.43 -22.85
N GLN A 133 9.57 15.31 -22.01
CA GLN A 133 9.71 16.77 -22.20
C GLN A 133 11.14 17.24 -21.98
N VAL A 134 11.86 16.65 -21.02
CA VAL A 134 13.26 16.99 -20.75
C VAL A 134 14.20 16.42 -21.81
N MET A 135 13.86 15.26 -22.38
CA MET A 135 14.66 14.59 -23.42
C MET A 135 14.37 15.09 -24.84
N GLN A 136 13.33 15.90 -25.06
CA GLN A 136 13.16 16.54 -26.35
C GLN A 136 14.38 17.48 -26.58
N PRO A 137 15.22 17.19 -27.59
CA PRO A 137 16.31 18.09 -27.90
C PRO A 137 15.67 19.44 -28.16
N ARG A 138 15.96 20.42 -27.31
CA ARG A 138 15.76 21.84 -27.67
C ARG A 138 16.67 22.06 -28.88
N ASN A 139 16.15 21.80 -30.07
CA ASN A 139 16.78 22.35 -31.25
C ASN A 139 16.77 23.85 -31.02
N PRO A 140 17.89 24.49 -30.68
CA PRO A 140 17.95 25.92 -30.75
C PRO A 140 17.59 26.22 -32.22
N ALA A 141 16.52 26.99 -32.41
CA ALA A 141 16.17 27.45 -33.75
C ALA A 141 17.37 28.25 -34.22
N VAL A 142 18.26 27.59 -34.98
CA VAL A 142 19.40 28.29 -35.62
C VAL A 142 18.81 29.22 -36.65
N THR A 143 18.68 30.50 -36.27
CA THR A 143 18.19 31.51 -37.17
C THR A 143 19.37 31.98 -38.03
N CYS A 144 19.41 31.53 -39.28
CA CYS A 144 20.40 31.98 -40.22
C CYS A 144 19.88 33.22 -40.97
N ILE A 145 20.57 34.34 -40.81
CA ILE A 145 20.29 35.60 -41.53
C ILE A 145 21.25 35.69 -42.70
N ASN A 146 20.70 35.78 -43.92
CA ASN A 146 21.49 35.98 -45.13
C ASN A 146 21.57 37.50 -45.43
N ASN A 147 22.72 38.09 -45.10
CA ASN A 147 22.98 39.51 -45.39
C ASN A 147 23.73 39.64 -46.71
N ARG A 148 23.11 40.36 -47.67
CA ARG A 148 23.72 40.71 -48.97
C ARG A 148 24.60 41.96 -48.80
N ILE A 149 25.93 41.76 -48.91
CA ILE A 149 26.92 42.83 -48.65
C ILE A 149 27.33 43.55 -49.91
N GLY A 150 26.96 43.09 -51.14
CA GLY A 150 27.28 43.68 -52.39
C GLY A 150 26.88 42.84 -53.61
N PRO A 151 27.09 43.30 -54.85
CA PRO A 151 26.73 42.56 -56.03
C PRO A 151 27.59 41.27 -56.11
N GLY A 152 26.95 40.13 -55.79
CA GLY A 152 27.57 38.79 -55.88
C GLY A 152 28.13 38.19 -54.56
N THR A 153 28.08 38.95 -53.44
CA THR A 153 28.59 38.42 -52.14
C THR A 153 27.48 38.42 -51.11
N SER A 154 27.21 37.22 -50.55
CA SER A 154 26.27 37.03 -49.41
C SER A 154 27.01 36.38 -48.23
N MET A 155 26.77 36.89 -47.02
CA MET A 155 27.26 36.28 -45.77
C MET A 155 26.08 35.70 -45.00
N ILE A 156 26.16 34.42 -44.71
CA ILE A 156 25.16 33.71 -43.86
C ILE A 156 25.69 33.70 -42.43
N ASN A 157 24.99 34.36 -41.53
CA ASN A 157 25.31 34.34 -40.12
C ASN A 157 24.22 33.55 -39.40
N CYS A 158 24.64 32.47 -38.76
CA CYS A 158 23.75 31.58 -37.97
C CYS A 158 24.06 31.77 -36.48
N ASN A 159 23.05 32.05 -35.68
CA ASN A 159 23.18 32.24 -34.23
C ASN A 159 22.26 31.23 -33.49
#